data_7ec3eb6fb4f25286e15c7fa4e9538584
#
_entry.id   7ec3eb6fb4f25286e15c7fa4e9538584
#
_cell.length_a   1.000
_cell.length_b   1.000
_cell.length_c   1.000
_cell.angle_alpha   90.00
_cell.angle_beta   90.00
_cell.angle_gamma   90.00
#
_symmetry.space_group_name_H-M   'P 1'
#
loop_
_entity.id
_entity.type
_entity.pdbx_description
1 polymer ?
#
loop_
_entity_poly.entity_id
_entity_poly.type
_entity_poly.pdbx_seq_one_letter_code
_entity_poly.pdbx_strand_id
1 'polypeptide(L)'
;MSSDTAAYIAIAALVVALLALLWAMWLTLRTSRLTRMSKFRPQMPTDLQDRVERESTRLDDLTSRVQDVSGRLPVVENRATMAVQRVGIVRFNPFADTGGQQSFAVAMLDSRGTGFVISSLHSRQATRLYLKQVTDGKSDTPLGDEEAAAIRQALGGAETKS
;
A
#
# COMPACT_ATOMS: atom_id res chain seq x y z
N MET A 1 47.76 -14.95 85.93
CA MET A 1 47.92 -15.40 84.53
C MET A 1 49.35 -15.17 84.18
N SER A 2 50.11 -16.26 83.95
CA SER A 2 51.49 -16.18 83.64
C SER A 2 51.73 -15.54 82.26
N SER A 3 52.76 -14.72 82.13
CA SER A 3 53.13 -14.04 80.86
C SER A 3 53.17 -15.00 79.64
N ASP A 4 53.49 -16.25 79.90
CA ASP A 4 53.59 -17.30 78.86
C ASP A 4 52.24 -17.69 78.25
N THR A 5 51.14 -17.70 79.03
CA THR A 5 49.80 -18.01 78.51
C THR A 5 49.26 -16.89 77.60
N ALA A 6 49.54 -15.63 77.92
CA ALA A 6 49.20 -14.50 77.10
C ALA A 6 49.95 -14.49 75.76
N ALA A 7 51.23 -14.89 75.75
CA ALA A 7 52.02 -14.99 74.54
C ALA A 7 51.52 -16.10 73.62
N TYR A 8 51.10 -17.25 74.12
CA TYR A 8 50.53 -18.34 73.29
C TYR A 8 49.18 -17.97 72.69
N ILE A 9 48.34 -17.24 73.44
CA ILE A 9 47.04 -16.72 72.92
C ILE A 9 47.28 -15.72 71.78
N ALA A 10 48.26 -14.82 71.96
CA ALA A 10 48.58 -13.82 70.92
C ALA A 10 49.13 -14.47 69.65
N ILE A 11 49.99 -15.49 69.77
CA ILE A 11 50.50 -16.23 68.63
C ILE A 11 49.38 -17.03 67.91
N ALA A 12 48.50 -17.66 68.69
CA ALA A 12 47.36 -18.39 68.07
C ALA A 12 46.41 -17.41 67.34
N ALA A 13 46.11 -16.25 67.89
CA ALA A 13 45.27 -15.24 67.22
C ALA A 13 45.92 -14.72 65.94
N LEU A 14 47.26 -14.53 65.94
CA LEU A 14 48.00 -14.07 64.76
C LEU A 14 48.01 -15.11 63.65
N VAL A 15 48.12 -16.39 63.97
CA VAL A 15 48.04 -17.51 62.98
C VAL A 15 46.63 -17.60 62.42
N VAL A 16 45.58 -17.48 63.23
CA VAL A 16 44.20 -17.49 62.73
C VAL A 16 43.92 -16.30 61.80
N ALA A 17 44.42 -15.09 62.15
CA ALA A 17 44.27 -13.92 61.29
C ALA A 17 45.01 -14.09 59.95
N LEU A 18 46.21 -14.68 59.93
CA LEU A 18 46.93 -14.96 58.69
C LEU A 18 46.23 -15.99 57.83
N LEU A 19 45.65 -17.04 58.41
CA LEU A 19 44.87 -18.04 57.67
C LEU A 19 43.58 -17.43 57.07
N ALA A 20 42.91 -16.57 57.81
CA ALA A 20 41.72 -15.84 57.33
C ALA A 20 42.06 -14.92 56.15
N LEU A 21 43.20 -14.21 56.20
CA LEU A 21 43.64 -13.35 55.10
C LEU A 21 44.04 -14.18 53.86
N LEU A 22 44.71 -15.30 54.02
CA LEU A 22 45.02 -16.19 52.92
C LEU A 22 43.74 -16.76 52.30
N TRP A 23 42.78 -17.11 53.08
CA TRP A 23 41.48 -17.63 52.61
C TRP A 23 40.69 -16.54 51.86
N ALA A 24 40.65 -15.34 52.38
CA ALA A 24 40.00 -14.19 51.74
C ALA A 24 40.71 -13.85 50.40
N MET A 25 42.04 -13.88 50.36
CA MET A 25 42.82 -13.67 49.17
C MET A 25 42.58 -14.79 48.12
N TRP A 26 42.50 -16.04 48.57
CA TRP A 26 42.17 -17.16 47.71
C TRP A 26 40.74 -17.05 47.10
N LEU A 27 39.77 -16.62 47.95
CA LEU A 27 38.39 -16.41 47.55
C LEU A 27 38.29 -15.29 46.49
N THR A 28 39.01 -14.17 46.70
CA THR A 28 39.02 -13.06 45.73
C THR A 28 39.69 -13.42 44.43
N LEU A 29 40.76 -14.21 44.46
CA LEU A 29 41.41 -14.74 43.27
C LEU A 29 40.51 -15.75 42.51
N ARG A 30 39.73 -16.53 43.22
CA ARG A 30 38.80 -17.48 42.63
C ARG A 30 37.58 -16.79 42.01
N THR A 31 37.02 -15.78 42.65
CA THR A 31 35.88 -15.02 42.13
C THR A 31 36.30 -14.11 40.97
N SER A 32 37.53 -13.59 40.95
CA SER A 32 38.00 -12.76 39.82
C SER A 32 38.15 -13.56 38.51
N ARG A 33 38.31 -14.89 38.57
CA ARG A 33 38.28 -15.75 37.37
C ARG A 33 36.85 -15.90 36.82
N LEU A 34 35.81 -15.88 37.65
CA LEU A 34 34.41 -15.97 37.25
C LEU A 34 33.89 -14.66 36.68
N THR A 35 34.33 -13.51 37.21
CA THR A 35 33.96 -12.19 36.70
C THR A 35 34.69 -11.85 35.38
N ARG A 36 35.82 -12.48 35.07
CA ARG A 36 36.42 -12.35 33.73
C ARG A 36 35.61 -13.03 32.63
N MET A 37 34.86 -14.08 32.92
CA MET A 37 33.95 -14.71 31.96
C MET A 37 32.67 -13.91 31.75
N SER A 38 32.22 -13.10 32.70
CA SER A 38 31.06 -12.22 32.56
C SER A 38 31.28 -10.98 31.66
N LYS A 39 32.53 -10.66 31.31
CA LYS A 39 32.86 -9.61 30.33
C LYS A 39 32.88 -10.09 28.90
N PHE A 40 32.61 -11.37 28.66
CA PHE A 40 32.29 -11.84 27.32
C PHE A 40 30.79 -11.50 27.03
N ARG A 41 30.48 -10.22 26.93
CA ARG A 41 29.33 -9.79 26.11
C ARG A 41 29.68 -10.37 24.74
N PRO A 42 28.84 -11.24 24.16
CA PRO A 42 29.05 -11.59 22.78
C PRO A 42 28.90 -10.25 22.01
N GLN A 43 30.01 -9.66 21.60
CA GLN A 43 30.00 -8.62 20.61
C GLN A 43 29.38 -9.31 19.40
N MET A 44 28.12 -9.02 19.16
CA MET A 44 27.47 -9.39 17.92
C MET A 44 28.43 -8.95 16.82
N PRO A 45 28.83 -9.83 15.90
CA PRO A 45 29.78 -9.46 14.87
C PRO A 45 29.29 -8.16 14.26
N THR A 46 30.13 -7.15 14.16
CA THR A 46 29.81 -5.81 13.63
C THR A 46 29.09 -5.94 12.27
N ASP A 47 29.45 -6.95 11.50
CA ASP A 47 28.81 -7.30 10.22
C ASP A 47 27.32 -7.67 10.36
N LEU A 48 26.89 -8.30 11.45
CA LEU A 48 25.47 -8.60 11.70
C LEU A 48 24.67 -7.37 12.12
N GLN A 49 25.25 -6.51 12.93
CA GLN A 49 24.63 -5.24 13.31
C GLN A 49 24.44 -4.33 12.09
N ASP A 50 25.49 -4.19 11.26
CA ASP A 50 25.45 -3.42 10.03
C ASP A 50 24.45 -4.00 9.00
N ARG A 51 24.25 -5.32 8.99
CA ARG A 51 23.23 -5.95 8.15
C ARG A 51 21.82 -5.67 8.65
N VAL A 52 21.60 -5.77 9.96
CA VAL A 52 20.28 -5.47 10.57
C VAL A 52 19.92 -4.00 10.38
N GLU A 53 20.85 -3.06 10.57
CA GLU A 53 20.61 -1.65 10.31
C GLU A 53 20.30 -1.36 8.83
N ARG A 54 21.04 -1.95 7.92
CA ARG A 54 20.77 -1.82 6.48
C ARG A 54 19.42 -2.38 6.09
N GLU A 55 19.02 -3.51 6.67
CA GLU A 55 17.74 -4.13 6.39
C GLU A 55 16.57 -3.33 7.00
N SER A 56 16.74 -2.81 8.23
CA SER A 56 15.72 -1.92 8.84
C SER A 56 15.53 -0.64 8.02
N THR A 57 16.61 -0.01 7.56
CA THR A 57 16.54 1.17 6.70
C THR A 57 15.83 0.88 5.38
N ARG A 58 16.05 -0.30 4.79
CA ARG A 58 15.33 -0.72 3.58
C ARG A 58 13.84 -0.95 3.84
N LEU A 59 13.50 -1.56 4.97
CA LEU A 59 12.10 -1.77 5.36
C LEU A 59 11.39 -0.44 5.57
N ASP A 60 12.03 0.54 6.19
CA ASP A 60 11.49 1.88 6.39
C ASP A 60 11.28 2.59 5.04
N ASP A 61 12.24 2.51 4.11
CA ASP A 61 12.12 3.07 2.76
C ASP A 61 10.96 2.40 1.98
N LEU A 62 10.88 1.07 2.03
CA LEU A 62 9.80 0.33 1.39
C LEU A 62 8.43 0.69 2.00
N THR A 63 8.35 0.78 3.32
CA THR A 63 7.12 1.17 4.02
C THR A 63 6.67 2.57 3.61
N SER A 64 7.61 3.51 3.54
CA SER A 64 7.34 4.88 3.08
C SER A 64 6.83 4.91 1.63
N ARG A 65 7.44 4.14 0.73
CA ARG A 65 7.00 4.04 -0.67
C ARG A 65 5.61 3.41 -0.80
N VAL A 66 5.34 2.36 -0.03
CA VAL A 66 4.01 1.74 -0.01
C VAL A 66 2.95 2.72 0.48
N GLN A 67 3.25 3.50 1.53
CA GLN A 67 2.35 4.54 2.03
C GLN A 67 2.11 5.64 1.00
N ASP A 68 3.14 6.11 0.29
CA ASP A 68 3.02 7.12 -0.77
C ASP A 68 2.14 6.61 -1.92
N VAL A 69 2.38 5.40 -2.40
CA VAL A 69 1.56 4.77 -3.44
C VAL A 69 0.12 4.59 -2.97
N SER A 70 -0.09 4.09 -1.75
CA SER A 70 -1.42 3.90 -1.17
C SER A 70 -2.17 5.23 -1.01
N GLY A 71 -1.48 6.31 -0.67
CA GLY A 71 -2.06 7.65 -0.57
C GLY A 71 -2.46 8.24 -1.93
N ARG A 72 -1.78 7.87 -3.01
CA ARG A 72 -2.09 8.34 -4.37
C ARG A 72 -3.18 7.50 -5.06
N LEU A 73 -3.34 6.26 -4.67
CA LEU A 73 -4.26 5.33 -5.30
C LEU A 73 -5.72 5.84 -5.34
N PRO A 74 -6.30 6.38 -4.26
CA PRO A 74 -7.67 6.90 -4.29
C PRO A 74 -7.88 8.06 -5.27
N VAL A 75 -6.84 8.88 -5.46
CA VAL A 75 -6.89 10.00 -6.42
C VAL A 75 -6.92 9.48 -7.86
N VAL A 76 -6.11 8.47 -8.15
CA VAL A 76 -6.06 7.83 -9.47
C VAL A 76 -7.37 7.10 -9.74
N GLU A 77 -7.89 6.35 -8.79
CA GLU A 77 -9.17 5.65 -8.90
C GLU A 77 -10.32 6.63 -9.16
N ASN A 78 -10.38 7.75 -8.43
CA ASN A 78 -11.41 8.76 -8.64
C ASN A 78 -11.32 9.40 -10.02
N ARG A 79 -10.11 9.73 -10.49
CA ARG A 79 -9.90 10.23 -11.86
C ARG A 79 -10.28 9.20 -12.91
N ALA A 80 -9.91 7.94 -12.70
CA ALA A 80 -10.30 6.86 -13.59
C ALA A 80 -11.82 6.72 -13.64
N THR A 81 -12.52 6.81 -12.51
CA THR A 81 -13.97 6.70 -12.44
C THR A 81 -14.69 7.78 -13.26
N MET A 82 -14.15 8.98 -13.34
CA MET A 82 -14.71 10.12 -14.10
C MET A 82 -14.27 10.16 -15.57
N ALA A 83 -13.30 9.34 -15.95
CA ALA A 83 -12.86 9.29 -17.35
C ALA A 83 -13.91 8.56 -18.21
N VAL A 84 -14.00 8.95 -19.48
CA VAL A 84 -14.82 8.21 -20.44
C VAL A 84 -14.22 6.81 -20.65
N GLN A 85 -14.98 5.79 -20.29
CA GLN A 85 -14.54 4.38 -20.32
C GLN A 85 -15.46 3.50 -21.14
N ARG A 86 -16.67 3.96 -21.38
CA ARG A 86 -17.72 3.20 -22.03
C ARG A 86 -18.18 3.94 -23.28
N VAL A 87 -18.11 3.27 -24.41
CA VAL A 87 -18.51 3.84 -25.69
C VAL A 87 -19.49 2.87 -26.36
N GLY A 88 -20.61 3.42 -26.80
CA GLY A 88 -21.60 2.70 -27.60
C GLY A 88 -21.83 3.44 -28.92
N ILE A 89 -21.88 2.71 -30.03
CA ILE A 89 -22.03 3.30 -31.38
C ILE A 89 -23.13 2.55 -32.14
N VAL A 90 -24.15 3.27 -32.53
CA VAL A 90 -25.25 2.75 -33.36
C VAL A 90 -25.29 3.52 -34.68
N ARG A 91 -25.27 2.80 -35.78
CA ARG A 91 -25.45 3.38 -37.13
C ARG A 91 -26.81 3.00 -37.68
N PHE A 92 -27.48 3.93 -38.30
CA PHE A 92 -28.85 3.73 -38.76
C PHE A 92 -29.17 4.56 -39.99
N ASN A 93 -30.31 4.26 -40.63
CA ASN A 93 -30.93 5.06 -41.68
C ASN A 93 -32.26 5.63 -41.19
N PRO A 94 -32.36 6.92 -40.89
CA PRO A 94 -33.63 7.52 -40.45
C PRO A 94 -34.64 7.66 -41.59
N PHE A 95 -34.21 7.59 -42.85
CA PHE A 95 -35.05 7.77 -44.02
C PHE A 95 -34.78 6.67 -45.04
N ALA A 96 -35.85 6.05 -45.60
CA ALA A 96 -35.75 4.96 -46.58
C ALA A 96 -35.04 5.38 -47.88
N ASP A 97 -35.00 6.68 -48.18
CA ASP A 97 -34.49 7.24 -49.44
C ASP A 97 -33.01 7.61 -49.40
N THR A 98 -32.37 7.59 -48.24
CA THR A 98 -30.95 7.87 -48.10
C THR A 98 -30.17 6.56 -48.13
N GLY A 99 -29.48 6.28 -49.23
CA GLY A 99 -28.63 5.11 -49.34
C GLY A 99 -27.41 5.18 -48.36
N GLY A 100 -27.13 4.07 -47.69
CA GLY A 100 -26.01 3.94 -46.77
C GLY A 100 -26.32 4.40 -45.34
N GLN A 101 -25.78 3.70 -44.33
CA GLN A 101 -25.94 4.02 -42.90
C GLN A 101 -25.08 5.22 -42.53
N GLN A 102 -25.47 6.42 -42.95
CA GLN A 102 -24.70 7.64 -42.74
C GLN A 102 -25.06 8.35 -41.40
N SER A 103 -26.23 8.05 -40.85
CA SER A 103 -26.61 8.54 -39.53
C SER A 103 -26.07 7.66 -38.43
N PHE A 104 -25.75 8.26 -37.29
CA PHE A 104 -25.19 7.52 -36.16
C PHE A 104 -25.61 8.17 -34.82
N ALA A 105 -25.60 7.37 -33.78
CA ALA A 105 -25.61 7.80 -32.39
C ALA A 105 -24.39 7.22 -31.68
N VAL A 106 -23.66 8.07 -30.91
CA VAL A 106 -22.48 7.68 -30.12
C VAL A 106 -22.71 8.13 -28.68
N ALA A 107 -22.73 7.17 -27.77
CA ALA A 107 -22.73 7.43 -26.35
C ALA A 107 -21.32 7.32 -25.79
N MET A 108 -20.89 8.27 -24.99
CA MET A 108 -19.60 8.31 -24.30
C MET A 108 -19.86 8.53 -22.81
N LEU A 109 -19.58 7.50 -22.00
CA LEU A 109 -19.95 7.47 -20.59
C LEU A 109 -18.76 7.12 -19.71
N ASP A 110 -18.75 7.62 -18.49
CA ASP A 110 -17.84 7.22 -17.43
C ASP A 110 -18.25 5.86 -16.83
N SER A 111 -17.55 5.42 -15.79
CA SER A 111 -17.85 4.16 -15.10
C SER A 111 -19.22 4.13 -14.43
N ARG A 112 -19.80 5.30 -14.11
CA ARG A 112 -21.12 5.48 -13.49
C ARG A 112 -22.25 5.61 -14.51
N GLY A 113 -21.94 5.61 -15.78
CA GLY A 113 -22.94 5.82 -16.83
C GLY A 113 -23.28 7.29 -17.02
N THR A 114 -22.43 8.21 -16.60
CA THR A 114 -22.57 9.66 -16.77
C THR A 114 -21.71 10.15 -17.90
N GLY A 115 -22.22 11.04 -18.74
CA GLY A 115 -21.54 11.58 -19.89
C GLY A 115 -22.50 12.21 -20.88
N PHE A 116 -22.42 11.85 -22.15
CA PHE A 116 -23.27 12.40 -23.19
C PHE A 116 -23.48 11.43 -24.36
N VAL A 117 -24.54 11.66 -25.10
CA VAL A 117 -24.79 11.03 -26.37
C VAL A 117 -24.86 12.09 -27.48
N ILE A 118 -24.17 11.82 -28.56
CA ILE A 118 -24.20 12.64 -29.78
C ILE A 118 -24.92 11.83 -30.85
N SER A 119 -25.90 12.40 -31.53
CA SER A 119 -26.51 11.81 -32.70
C SER A 119 -26.40 12.74 -33.91
N SER A 120 -26.14 12.14 -35.06
CA SER A 120 -26.09 12.79 -36.35
C SER A 120 -27.13 12.18 -37.25
N LEU A 121 -28.09 13.01 -37.67
CA LEU A 121 -29.13 12.65 -38.62
C LEU A 121 -28.76 13.21 -39.99
N HIS A 122 -28.47 12.34 -40.94
CA HIS A 122 -28.15 12.71 -42.30
C HIS A 122 -29.38 12.57 -43.21
N SER A 123 -29.70 13.66 -43.90
CA SER A 123 -30.70 13.65 -44.95
C SER A 123 -30.14 14.25 -46.24
N ARG A 124 -30.84 14.13 -47.36
CA ARG A 124 -30.41 14.70 -48.66
C ARG A 124 -30.21 16.21 -48.64
N GLN A 125 -30.87 16.92 -47.73
CA GLN A 125 -30.86 18.39 -47.67
C GLN A 125 -29.93 18.92 -46.63
N ALA A 126 -29.76 18.25 -45.51
CA ALA A 126 -28.95 18.72 -44.38
C ALA A 126 -28.55 17.58 -43.45
N THR A 127 -27.43 17.79 -42.72
CA THR A 127 -27.04 16.99 -41.58
C THR A 127 -27.36 17.76 -40.30
N ARG A 128 -28.04 17.15 -39.39
CA ARG A 128 -28.35 17.72 -38.07
C ARG A 128 -27.63 16.96 -36.98
N LEU A 129 -26.97 17.69 -36.08
CA LEU A 129 -26.27 17.15 -34.93
C LEU A 129 -26.99 17.52 -33.65
N TYR A 130 -27.17 16.54 -32.80
CA TYR A 130 -27.74 16.71 -31.45
C TYR A 130 -26.78 16.18 -30.40
N LEU A 131 -26.69 16.88 -29.27
CA LEU A 131 -25.94 16.47 -28.09
C LEU A 131 -26.89 16.50 -26.91
N LYS A 132 -26.96 15.39 -26.18
CA LYS A 132 -27.78 15.25 -24.97
C LYS A 132 -26.92 14.74 -23.83
N GLN A 133 -27.12 15.34 -22.66
CA GLN A 133 -26.46 14.91 -21.45
C GLN A 133 -27.08 13.63 -20.92
N VAL A 134 -26.23 12.75 -20.38
CA VAL A 134 -26.62 11.48 -19.76
C VAL A 134 -26.07 11.47 -18.34
N THR A 135 -26.93 11.17 -17.39
CA THR A 135 -26.59 11.03 -15.98
C THR A 135 -27.13 9.69 -15.50
N ASP A 136 -26.24 8.83 -14.99
CA ASP A 136 -26.59 7.49 -14.50
C ASP A 136 -27.42 6.67 -15.53
N GLY A 137 -26.99 6.72 -16.80
CA GLY A 137 -27.63 6.02 -17.91
C GLY A 137 -28.94 6.61 -18.39
N LYS A 138 -29.39 7.77 -17.87
CA LYS A 138 -30.62 8.46 -18.20
C LYS A 138 -30.37 9.86 -18.71
N SER A 139 -31.31 10.42 -19.45
CA SER A 139 -31.28 11.82 -19.91
C SER A 139 -32.58 12.54 -19.57
N ASP A 140 -32.45 13.78 -19.16
CA ASP A 140 -33.61 14.67 -18.92
C ASP A 140 -34.30 15.08 -20.23
N THR A 141 -33.61 14.96 -21.35
CA THR A 141 -34.14 15.23 -22.69
C THR A 141 -34.64 13.91 -23.31
N PRO A 142 -35.78 13.87 -23.97
CA PRO A 142 -36.27 12.69 -24.64
C PRO A 142 -35.21 12.11 -25.60
N LEU A 143 -34.91 10.82 -25.44
CA LEU A 143 -33.96 10.10 -26.29
C LEU A 143 -34.69 9.47 -27.48
N GLY A 144 -34.04 9.48 -28.65
CA GLY A 144 -34.43 8.63 -29.76
C GLY A 144 -34.08 7.17 -29.49
N ASP A 145 -34.66 6.23 -30.25
CA ASP A 145 -34.43 4.80 -30.05
C ASP A 145 -32.97 4.43 -30.26
N GLU A 146 -32.28 5.03 -31.22
CA GLU A 146 -30.87 4.82 -31.53
C GLU A 146 -29.96 5.43 -30.48
N GLU A 147 -30.31 6.58 -29.92
CA GLU A 147 -29.57 7.19 -28.81
C GLU A 147 -29.67 6.32 -27.55
N ALA A 148 -30.88 5.83 -27.26
CA ALA A 148 -31.11 4.90 -26.16
C ALA A 148 -30.35 3.56 -26.38
N ALA A 149 -30.33 3.06 -27.63
CA ALA A 149 -29.57 1.87 -27.99
C ALA A 149 -28.05 2.09 -27.81
N ALA A 150 -27.51 3.24 -28.22
CA ALA A 150 -26.10 3.58 -28.03
C ALA A 150 -25.73 3.65 -26.53
N ILE A 151 -26.59 4.23 -25.70
CA ILE A 151 -26.40 4.26 -24.25
C ILE A 151 -26.42 2.84 -23.66
N ARG A 152 -27.40 2.00 -24.04
CA ARG A 152 -27.46 0.59 -23.60
C ARG A 152 -26.19 -0.17 -23.98
N GLN A 153 -25.74 0.01 -25.24
CA GLN A 153 -24.49 -0.64 -25.71
C GLN A 153 -23.29 -0.17 -24.88
N ALA A 154 -23.15 1.13 -24.59
CA ALA A 154 -22.08 1.67 -23.74
C ALA A 154 -22.13 1.10 -22.31
N LEU A 155 -23.31 0.85 -21.76
CA LEU A 155 -23.50 0.26 -20.44
C LEU A 155 -23.25 -1.26 -20.41
N GLY A 156 -22.95 -1.89 -21.53
CA GLY A 156 -22.69 -3.33 -21.64
C GLY A 156 -23.94 -4.18 -21.83
N GLY A 157 -25.07 -3.55 -22.17
CA GLY A 157 -26.26 -4.26 -22.61
C GLY A 157 -26.04 -4.83 -24.02
N ALA A 158 -26.13 -6.16 -24.18
CA ALA A 158 -26.07 -6.80 -25.49
C ALA A 158 -27.19 -6.26 -26.37
N GLU A 159 -26.87 -5.88 -27.62
CA GLU A 159 -27.89 -5.69 -28.65
C GLU A 159 -28.66 -7.00 -28.81
N THR A 160 -29.95 -7.00 -28.46
CA THR A 160 -30.86 -8.03 -28.97
C THR A 160 -31.08 -7.69 -30.44
N LYS A 161 -30.31 -8.33 -31.33
CA LYS A 161 -30.63 -8.35 -32.74
C LYS A 161 -31.99 -9.03 -32.90
N SER A 162 -32.99 -8.24 -33.22
CA SER A 162 -34.23 -8.69 -33.87
C SER A 162 -34.10 -8.60 -35.36
#